data_11839db1900ca873016d8fc0a10d46b5
#
_entry.id   11839db1900ca873016d8fc0a10d46b5
#
_cell.length_a   1.000
_cell.length_b   1.000
_cell.length_c   1.000
_cell.angle_alpha   90.00
_cell.angle_beta   90.00
_cell.angle_gamma   90.00
#
_symmetry.space_group_name_H-M   'P 1'
#
loop_
_entity.id
_entity.type
_entity.pdbx_description
1 polymer ?
#
loop_
_entity_poly.entity_id
_entity_poly.type
_entity_poly.pdbx_seq_one_letter_code
_entity_poly.pdbx_strand_id
1 'polypeptide(L)'
;MAQIKCPKCAAPVEFDGGVKFLKCSYCSSMIYLDRTGAGFYYAIPFRLSQDDAVGTFRRWAGGSTKAKDLDRLAQVSSVKKQYFPVYLFRRDINDKEEVIIEPAGSTILPGLHQLKVPGGDLKVFDASFDSGGAELIKPDIEMLHYLDSLPGKGKEQALVFFPIWAIEYTFNGAKYQVVVDASSSEVFASSFPTRSSAAYIMVALVGFVAFLAEGFLATAFLVPALVLMALTVAGVFFISLNVARRM
;
A
#
# COMPACT_ATOMS: atom_id res chain seq x y z
N MET A 1 15.82 23.09 32.72
CA MET A 1 14.56 22.88 31.99
C MET A 1 14.72 23.44 30.59
N ALA A 2 14.44 22.68 29.56
CA ALA A 2 14.41 23.18 28.20
C ALA A 2 13.00 23.71 27.89
N GLN A 3 12.91 24.65 26.93
CA GLN A 3 11.63 25.27 26.60
C GLN A 3 11.41 25.16 25.08
N ILE A 4 10.17 24.83 24.68
CA ILE A 4 9.75 24.76 23.30
C ILE A 4 8.45 25.54 23.10
N LYS A 5 8.26 26.11 21.91
CA LYS A 5 6.97 26.69 21.51
C LYS A 5 6.04 25.61 21.00
N CYS A 6 4.83 25.56 21.56
CA CYS A 6 3.81 24.64 21.08
C CYS A 6 3.45 24.93 19.62
N PRO A 7 3.50 23.93 18.74
CA PRO A 7 3.21 24.13 17.32
C PRO A 7 1.76 24.52 17.01
N LYS A 8 0.80 24.17 17.90
CA LYS A 8 -0.62 24.49 17.71
C LYS A 8 -1.00 25.89 18.20
N CYS A 9 -0.52 26.29 19.37
CA CYS A 9 -0.94 27.55 20.01
C CYS A 9 0.19 28.53 20.27
N ALA A 10 1.42 28.20 19.85
CA ALA A 10 2.64 29.02 20.04
C ALA A 10 3.01 29.30 21.51
N ALA A 11 2.29 28.76 22.49
CA ALA A 11 2.60 28.94 23.91
C ALA A 11 3.93 28.27 24.27
N PRO A 12 4.73 28.86 25.16
CA PRO A 12 5.95 28.25 25.66
C PRO A 12 5.61 27.08 26.59
N VAL A 13 6.24 25.92 26.35
CA VAL A 13 6.07 24.73 27.19
C VAL A 13 7.44 24.27 27.67
N GLU A 14 7.57 24.09 28.97
CA GLU A 14 8.80 23.63 29.62
C GLU A 14 8.80 22.12 29.73
N PHE A 15 9.97 21.51 29.58
CA PHE A 15 10.12 20.06 29.70
C PHE A 15 11.48 19.66 30.29
N ASP A 16 11.51 18.48 30.89
CA ASP A 16 12.73 17.89 31.43
C ASP A 16 13.45 17.04 30.36
N GLY A 17 14.77 16.98 30.46
CA GLY A 17 15.58 16.17 29.55
C GLY A 17 15.19 14.68 29.64
N GLY A 18 15.11 14.02 28.49
CA GLY A 18 14.78 12.60 28.38
C GLY A 18 13.29 12.28 28.16
N VAL A 19 12.41 13.29 28.19
CA VAL A 19 10.99 13.12 27.87
C VAL A 19 10.84 13.02 26.35
N LYS A 20 10.24 11.94 25.86
CA LYS A 20 9.96 11.75 24.42
C LYS A 20 8.66 12.42 23.97
N PHE A 21 7.73 12.58 24.89
CA PHE A 21 6.39 13.11 24.61
C PHE A 21 6.01 14.15 25.65
N LEU A 22 5.49 15.25 25.18
CA LEU A 22 5.08 16.37 26.01
C LEU A 22 3.65 16.78 25.67
N LYS A 23 2.79 16.92 26.66
CA LYS A 23 1.45 17.47 26.48
C LYS A 23 1.51 18.98 26.74
N CYS A 24 1.06 19.78 25.76
CA CYS A 24 0.94 21.21 25.95
C CYS A 24 -0.06 21.53 27.07
N SER A 25 0.36 22.29 28.08
CA SER A 25 -0.48 22.71 29.17
C SER A 25 -1.60 23.70 28.79
N TYR A 26 -1.46 24.36 27.62
CA TYR A 26 -2.41 25.37 27.16
C TYR A 26 -3.48 24.81 26.22
N CYS A 27 -3.09 23.98 25.24
CA CYS A 27 -4.02 23.49 24.24
C CYS A 27 -4.17 21.96 24.20
N SER A 28 -3.54 21.27 25.14
CA SER A 28 -3.55 19.81 25.28
C SER A 28 -2.99 19.00 24.10
N SER A 29 -2.41 19.65 23.07
CA SER A 29 -1.74 18.96 21.97
C SER A 29 -0.56 18.16 22.48
N MET A 30 -0.36 16.98 21.90
CA MET A 30 0.84 16.18 22.13
C MET A 30 1.97 16.69 21.27
N ILE A 31 3.15 16.84 21.85
CA ILE A 31 4.38 17.29 21.20
C ILE A 31 5.40 16.15 21.34
N TYR A 32 5.94 15.69 20.24
CA TYR A 32 7.04 14.72 20.26
C TYR A 32 8.38 15.45 20.28
N LEU A 33 9.23 15.06 21.23
CA LEU A 33 10.58 15.59 21.40
C LEU A 33 11.59 14.55 20.96
N ASP A 34 12.37 14.87 19.95
CA ASP A 34 13.50 14.05 19.52
C ASP A 34 14.83 14.75 19.78
N ARG A 35 15.96 14.15 19.34
CA ARG A 35 17.28 14.76 19.51
C ARG A 35 17.46 16.03 18.67
N THR A 36 16.63 16.23 17.63
CA THR A 36 16.75 17.33 16.66
C THR A 36 15.73 18.42 16.89
N GLY A 37 14.71 18.20 17.74
CA GLY A 37 13.68 19.18 18.03
C GLY A 37 12.32 18.59 18.35
N ALA A 38 11.29 19.42 18.31
CA ALA A 38 9.92 19.01 18.52
C ALA A 38 9.27 18.58 17.21
N GLY A 39 8.64 17.43 17.26
CA GLY A 39 7.75 16.96 16.20
C GLY A 39 6.28 17.27 16.49
N PHE A 40 5.46 17.03 15.49
CA PHE A 40 4.02 17.22 15.57
C PHE A 40 3.31 15.88 15.62
N TYR A 41 2.09 15.87 16.16
CA TYR A 41 1.18 14.74 16.11
C TYR A 41 -0.01 15.10 15.25
N TYR A 42 -0.24 14.32 14.22
CA TYR A 42 -1.38 14.49 13.33
C TYR A 42 -2.16 13.19 13.18
N ALA A 43 -3.41 13.32 12.79
CA ALA A 43 -4.22 12.23 12.29
C ALA A 43 -4.93 12.67 11.00
N ILE A 44 -5.13 11.72 10.10
CA ILE A 44 -5.93 11.92 8.90
C ILE A 44 -7.31 11.35 9.17
N PRO A 45 -8.41 12.05 8.91
CA PRO A 45 -9.75 11.54 9.15
C PRO A 45 -10.10 10.40 8.20
N PHE A 46 -10.88 9.44 8.68
CA PHE A 46 -11.50 8.44 7.82
C PHE A 46 -12.47 9.11 6.85
N ARG A 47 -12.28 8.87 5.55
CA ARG A 47 -13.20 9.29 4.48
C ARG A 47 -14.07 8.16 3.97
N LEU A 48 -13.58 6.92 4.08
CA LEU A 48 -14.31 5.72 3.68
C LEU A 48 -15.02 5.08 4.86
N SER A 49 -16.29 4.73 4.67
CA SER A 49 -16.99 3.81 5.55
C SER A 49 -16.47 2.38 5.38
N GLN A 50 -16.88 1.47 6.25
CA GLN A 50 -16.55 0.05 6.13
C GLN A 50 -17.07 -0.56 4.83
N ASP A 51 -18.28 -0.23 4.45
CA ASP A 51 -18.91 -0.74 3.24
C ASP A 51 -18.22 -0.21 1.98
N ASP A 52 -17.81 1.06 1.98
CA ASP A 52 -17.04 1.65 0.88
C ASP A 52 -15.67 1.01 0.75
N ALA A 53 -15.01 0.69 1.87
CA ALA A 53 -13.71 0.01 1.87
C ALA A 53 -13.83 -1.42 1.31
N VAL A 54 -14.86 -2.17 1.71
CA VAL A 54 -15.16 -3.50 1.15
C VAL A 54 -15.51 -3.38 -0.34
N GLY A 55 -16.30 -2.39 -0.72
CA GLY A 55 -16.60 -2.10 -2.13
C GLY A 55 -15.34 -1.78 -2.94
N THR A 56 -14.40 -1.02 -2.38
CA THR A 56 -13.10 -0.72 -2.98
C THR A 56 -12.23 -1.96 -3.14
N PHE A 57 -12.18 -2.82 -2.11
CA PHE A 57 -11.53 -4.12 -2.21
C PHE A 57 -12.14 -4.98 -3.34
N ARG A 58 -13.49 -5.05 -3.44
CA ARG A 58 -14.16 -5.83 -4.49
C ARG A 58 -13.82 -5.31 -5.90
N ARG A 59 -13.83 -4.00 -6.12
CA ARG A 59 -13.41 -3.40 -7.40
C ARG A 59 -11.95 -3.73 -7.73
N TRP A 60 -11.05 -3.62 -6.75
CA TRP A 60 -9.64 -4.00 -6.91
C TRP A 60 -9.50 -5.49 -7.23
N ALA A 61 -10.24 -6.37 -6.55
CA ALA A 61 -10.23 -7.82 -6.75
C ALA A 61 -10.72 -8.23 -8.14
N GLY A 62 -11.61 -7.44 -8.79
CA GLY A 62 -12.07 -7.63 -10.16
C GLY A 62 -11.05 -7.22 -11.24
N GLY A 63 -9.87 -6.72 -10.86
CA GLY A 63 -8.83 -6.28 -11.80
C GLY A 63 -8.27 -7.42 -12.66
N SER A 64 -7.80 -7.09 -13.85
CA SER A 64 -7.38 -8.07 -14.89
C SER A 64 -6.21 -8.97 -14.47
N THR A 65 -5.39 -8.55 -13.52
CA THR A 65 -4.24 -9.32 -13.00
C THR A 65 -4.62 -10.29 -11.88
N LYS A 66 -5.82 -10.16 -11.31
CA LYS A 66 -6.32 -10.97 -10.19
C LYS A 66 -6.94 -12.27 -10.72
N ALA A 67 -7.05 -13.27 -9.84
CA ALA A 67 -7.73 -14.51 -10.18
C ALA A 67 -9.18 -14.23 -10.62
N LYS A 68 -9.67 -15.05 -11.54
CA LYS A 68 -11.06 -14.95 -12.01
C LYS A 68 -12.04 -15.08 -10.85
N ASP A 69 -13.07 -14.26 -10.87
CA ASP A 69 -14.14 -14.25 -9.87
C ASP A 69 -13.67 -13.99 -8.41
N LEU A 70 -12.44 -13.49 -8.21
CA LEU A 70 -11.92 -13.13 -6.88
C LEU A 70 -12.83 -12.11 -6.21
N ASP A 71 -13.34 -11.14 -6.96
CA ASP A 71 -14.26 -10.10 -6.49
C ASP A 71 -15.57 -10.68 -5.91
N ARG A 72 -16.04 -11.81 -6.44
CA ARG A 72 -17.29 -12.46 -6.02
C ARG A 72 -17.07 -13.60 -5.02
N LEU A 73 -16.03 -14.41 -5.21
CA LEU A 73 -15.79 -15.63 -4.44
C LEU A 73 -14.93 -15.41 -3.20
N ALA A 74 -14.20 -14.30 -3.10
CA ALA A 74 -13.44 -13.99 -1.90
C ALA A 74 -14.38 -13.83 -0.68
N GLN A 75 -14.13 -14.63 0.34
CA GLN A 75 -14.87 -14.56 1.60
C GLN A 75 -14.13 -13.65 2.57
N VAL A 76 -14.67 -12.44 2.79
CA VAL A 76 -14.13 -11.50 3.78
C VAL A 76 -14.38 -12.07 5.17
N SER A 77 -13.32 -12.33 5.91
CA SER A 77 -13.38 -12.91 7.26
C SER A 77 -13.23 -11.87 8.37
N SER A 78 -12.54 -10.77 8.09
CA SER A 78 -12.32 -9.69 9.06
C SER A 78 -12.17 -8.35 8.35
N VAL A 79 -12.72 -7.28 8.94
CA VAL A 79 -12.52 -5.90 8.53
C VAL A 79 -12.24 -5.09 9.79
N LYS A 80 -11.01 -4.60 9.94
CA LYS A 80 -10.57 -3.84 11.11
C LYS A 80 -10.37 -2.39 10.74
N LYS A 81 -10.98 -1.49 11.51
CA LYS A 81 -10.78 -0.04 11.42
C LYS A 81 -9.61 0.33 12.29
N GLN A 82 -8.54 0.86 11.72
CA GLN A 82 -7.30 1.11 12.44
C GLN A 82 -6.67 2.45 12.07
N TYR A 83 -6.02 3.08 13.02
CA TYR A 83 -5.07 4.15 12.81
C TYR A 83 -3.66 3.57 12.90
N PHE A 84 -2.95 3.56 11.78
CA PHE A 84 -1.57 3.10 11.71
C PHE A 84 -0.60 4.28 11.85
N PRO A 85 0.37 4.23 12.78
CA PRO A 85 1.32 5.31 12.99
C PRO A 85 2.42 5.26 11.91
N VAL A 86 2.69 6.41 11.30
CA VAL A 86 3.83 6.61 10.40
C VAL A 86 4.58 7.87 10.79
N TYR A 87 5.87 7.90 10.54
CA TYR A 87 6.66 9.12 10.59
C TYR A 87 6.59 9.84 9.26
N LEU A 88 6.34 11.13 9.31
CA LEU A 88 6.41 12.03 8.19
C LEU A 88 7.68 12.89 8.36
N PHE A 89 8.53 12.85 7.35
CA PHE A 89 9.74 13.67 7.29
C PHE A 89 9.61 14.61 6.09
N ARG A 90 9.52 15.91 6.36
CA ARG A 90 9.60 16.93 5.33
C ARG A 90 11.05 17.38 5.22
N ARG A 91 11.66 17.17 4.09
CA ARG A 91 13.10 17.37 3.88
C ARG A 91 13.38 18.24 2.67
N ASP A 92 14.48 18.98 2.74
CA ASP A 92 15.03 19.71 1.61
C ASP A 92 16.08 18.85 0.93
N ILE A 93 15.80 18.41 -0.29
CA ILE A 93 16.66 17.55 -1.09
C ILE A 93 16.92 18.29 -2.42
N ASN A 94 18.16 18.74 -2.65
CA ASN A 94 18.53 19.49 -3.86
C ASN A 94 17.63 20.71 -4.12
N ASP A 95 17.38 21.52 -3.09
CA ASP A 95 16.52 22.71 -3.12
C ASP A 95 15.05 22.41 -3.47
N LYS A 96 14.63 21.18 -3.31
CA LYS A 96 13.23 20.76 -3.42
C LYS A 96 12.75 20.20 -2.11
N GLU A 97 11.51 20.54 -1.76
CA GLU A 97 10.86 19.97 -0.59
C GLU A 97 10.25 18.63 -0.95
N GLU A 98 10.71 17.57 -0.27
CA GLU A 98 10.19 16.23 -0.40
C GLU A 98 9.62 15.74 0.93
N VAL A 99 8.55 14.93 0.82
CA VAL A 99 7.91 14.27 1.96
C VAL A 99 8.22 12.79 1.90
N ILE A 100 8.89 12.29 2.93
CA ILE A 100 9.22 10.87 3.10
C ILE A 100 8.35 10.33 4.24
N ILE A 101 7.79 9.15 4.03
CA ILE A 101 6.95 8.46 5.03
C ILE A 101 7.57 7.13 5.36
N GLU A 102 7.74 6.89 6.67
CA GLU A 102 8.27 5.64 7.19
C GLU A 102 7.35 5.09 8.28
N PRO A 103 7.16 3.76 8.36
CA PRO A 103 6.35 3.14 9.39
C PRO A 103 6.89 3.47 10.80
N ALA A 104 6.02 3.88 11.71
CA ALA A 104 6.36 4.08 13.11
C ALA A 104 5.96 2.88 13.99
N GLY A 105 5.31 1.87 13.40
CA GLY A 105 4.91 0.63 14.06
C GLY A 105 5.33 -0.59 13.28
N SER A 106 5.77 -1.63 13.98
CA SER A 106 6.08 -2.94 13.40
C SER A 106 4.80 -3.58 12.89
N THR A 107 4.82 -4.06 11.65
CA THR A 107 3.64 -4.62 11.01
C THR A 107 3.98 -5.57 9.88
N ILE A 108 3.08 -6.52 9.66
CA ILE A 108 3.08 -7.39 8.47
C ILE A 108 2.08 -6.89 7.41
N LEU A 109 1.36 -5.80 7.69
CA LEU A 109 0.39 -5.23 6.75
C LEU A 109 1.13 -4.70 5.51
N PRO A 110 0.61 -4.96 4.31
CA PRO A 110 1.27 -4.54 3.08
C PRO A 110 1.17 -3.03 2.83
N GLY A 111 2.16 -2.48 2.12
CA GLY A 111 2.09 -1.18 1.46
C GLY A 111 2.14 0.06 2.35
N LEU A 112 2.41 -0.07 3.65
CA LEU A 112 2.35 1.07 4.57
C LEU A 112 3.44 2.14 4.35
N HIS A 113 4.55 1.80 3.67
CA HIS A 113 5.54 2.79 3.17
C HIS A 113 5.13 3.47 1.86
N GLN A 114 4.05 3.06 1.25
CA GLN A 114 3.54 3.66 0.01
C GLN A 114 2.38 4.63 0.29
N LEU A 115 1.98 4.77 1.55
CA LEU A 115 0.97 5.74 1.95
C LEU A 115 1.43 7.16 1.58
N LYS A 116 0.49 7.97 1.12
CA LYS A 116 0.73 9.36 0.76
C LYS A 116 -0.11 10.27 1.64
N VAL A 117 0.52 11.29 2.22
CA VAL A 117 -0.23 12.29 2.98
C VAL A 117 -1.01 13.17 2.00
N PRO A 118 -2.34 13.13 2.02
CA PRO A 118 -3.14 14.03 1.20
C PRO A 118 -2.96 15.47 1.69
N GLY A 119 -2.79 16.40 0.75
CA GLY A 119 -2.65 17.82 1.08
C GLY A 119 -3.88 18.36 1.81
N GLY A 120 -3.66 19.05 2.93
CA GLY A 120 -4.71 19.78 3.63
C GLY A 120 -5.56 18.99 4.64
N ASP A 121 -5.34 17.67 4.81
CA ASP A 121 -6.19 16.83 5.67
C ASP A 121 -5.61 16.49 7.04
N LEU A 122 -4.44 17.00 7.36
CA LEU A 122 -3.80 16.77 8.65
C LEU A 122 -4.56 17.50 9.77
N LYS A 123 -5.15 16.76 10.69
CA LYS A 123 -5.71 17.28 11.93
C LYS A 123 -4.72 17.08 13.06
N VAL A 124 -4.59 18.07 13.93
CA VAL A 124 -3.74 17.92 15.13
C VAL A 124 -4.31 16.80 15.98
N PHE A 125 -3.45 15.84 16.31
CA PHE A 125 -3.79 14.76 17.23
C PHE A 125 -3.58 15.27 18.66
N ASP A 126 -4.65 15.41 19.43
CA ASP A 126 -4.62 15.88 20.81
C ASP A 126 -5.55 15.04 21.71
N ALA A 127 -5.66 15.42 22.95
CA ALA A 127 -6.49 14.68 23.91
C ALA A 127 -8.00 14.69 23.59
N SER A 128 -8.44 15.57 22.69
CA SER A 128 -9.83 15.64 22.21
C SER A 128 -10.07 14.85 20.92
N PHE A 129 -9.03 14.19 20.40
CA PHE A 129 -9.14 13.42 19.19
C PHE A 129 -10.04 12.19 19.40
N ASP A 130 -11.14 12.14 18.64
CA ASP A 130 -12.03 10.98 18.61
C ASP A 130 -11.61 10.06 17.46
N SER A 131 -11.19 8.84 17.80
CA SER A 131 -10.84 7.81 16.81
C SER A 131 -12.08 7.24 16.08
N GLY A 132 -13.27 7.57 16.52
CA GLY A 132 -14.52 7.02 15.97
C GLY A 132 -14.57 5.49 16.03
N GLY A 133 -14.06 4.91 17.11
CA GLY A 133 -13.99 3.46 17.31
C GLY A 133 -12.87 2.75 16.55
N ALA A 134 -11.96 3.48 15.89
CA ALA A 134 -10.79 2.87 15.28
C ALA A 134 -9.75 2.47 16.34
N GLU A 135 -9.13 1.33 16.17
CA GLU A 135 -8.00 0.90 16.98
C GLU A 135 -6.77 1.77 16.67
N LEU A 136 -6.18 2.34 17.73
CA LEU A 136 -4.94 3.11 17.59
C LEU A 136 -3.75 2.17 17.81
N ILE A 137 -3.02 1.90 16.72
CA ILE A 137 -1.77 1.13 16.79
C ILE A 137 -0.70 2.02 17.42
N LYS A 138 -0.01 1.50 18.42
CA LYS A 138 1.05 2.23 19.12
C LYS A 138 2.33 2.20 18.28
N PRO A 139 3.04 3.34 18.17
CA PRO A 139 4.38 3.35 17.59
C PRO A 139 5.36 2.55 18.47
N ASP A 140 6.12 1.66 17.89
CA ASP A 140 7.14 0.84 18.54
C ASP A 140 8.52 0.95 17.87
N ILE A 141 8.60 1.63 16.73
CA ILE A 141 9.85 1.98 16.05
C ILE A 141 10.22 3.41 16.42
N GLU A 142 11.45 3.63 16.84
CA GLU A 142 11.90 4.98 17.18
C GLU A 142 12.20 5.80 15.90
N MET A 143 11.82 7.08 15.88
CA MET A 143 12.09 8.00 14.75
C MET A 143 13.58 8.10 14.42
N LEU A 144 14.44 8.02 15.44
CA LEU A 144 15.90 8.04 15.30
C LEU A 144 16.43 6.93 14.39
N HIS A 145 15.71 5.81 14.30
CA HIS A 145 16.08 4.70 13.42
C HIS A 145 16.18 5.14 11.94
N TYR A 146 15.38 6.11 11.54
CA TYR A 146 15.36 6.61 10.17
C TYR A 146 16.20 7.85 9.91
N LEU A 147 16.42 8.71 10.92
CA LEU A 147 17.01 10.03 10.73
C LEU A 147 18.40 10.01 10.11
N ASP A 148 19.24 9.02 10.47
CA ASP A 148 20.60 8.93 9.96
C ASP A 148 20.69 8.46 8.49
N SER A 149 19.62 7.80 8.00
CA SER A 149 19.56 7.28 6.63
C SER A 149 18.83 8.20 5.65
N LEU A 150 18.10 9.22 6.17
CA LEU A 150 17.29 10.09 5.33
C LEU A 150 18.13 11.12 4.57
N PRO A 151 17.89 11.34 3.26
CA PRO A 151 18.60 12.32 2.46
C PRO A 151 18.24 13.76 2.81
N GLY A 152 19.13 14.72 2.47
CA GLY A 152 18.87 16.14 2.57
C GLY A 152 18.83 16.71 3.99
N LYS A 153 18.26 17.91 4.15
CA LYS A 153 18.12 18.61 5.43
C LYS A 153 16.69 18.51 5.96
N GLY A 154 16.54 18.20 7.24
CA GLY A 154 15.22 18.16 7.90
C GLY A 154 14.58 19.55 8.01
N LYS A 155 13.29 19.67 7.64
CA LYS A 155 12.45 20.85 7.85
C LYS A 155 11.39 20.61 8.91
N GLU A 156 10.71 19.47 8.82
CA GLU A 156 9.64 19.09 9.72
C GLU A 156 9.64 17.59 9.95
N GLN A 157 9.25 17.18 11.15
CA GLN A 157 9.13 15.79 11.53
C GLN A 157 7.82 15.63 12.30
N ALA A 158 7.04 14.63 11.95
CA ALA A 158 5.76 14.40 12.57
C ALA A 158 5.47 12.90 12.74
N LEU A 159 4.67 12.57 13.75
CA LEU A 159 3.97 11.30 13.82
C LEU A 159 2.56 11.49 13.28
N VAL A 160 2.19 10.71 12.28
CA VAL A 160 0.88 10.80 11.61
C VAL A 160 0.15 9.48 11.76
N PHE A 161 -1.08 9.53 12.27
CA PHE A 161 -1.97 8.39 12.33
C PHE A 161 -2.80 8.28 11.05
N PHE A 162 -2.47 7.29 10.22
CA PHE A 162 -3.15 7.02 8.97
C PHE A 162 -4.39 6.16 9.18
N PRO A 163 -5.54 6.54 8.60
CA PRO A 163 -6.75 5.77 8.65
C PRO A 163 -6.68 4.63 7.64
N ILE A 164 -6.71 3.40 8.11
CA ILE A 164 -6.68 2.22 7.27
C ILE A 164 -7.80 1.24 7.61
N TRP A 165 -8.27 0.52 6.59
CA TRP A 165 -9.09 -0.66 6.73
C TRP A 165 -8.23 -1.89 6.44
N ALA A 166 -7.92 -2.68 7.46
CA ALA A 166 -7.24 -3.96 7.30
C ALA A 166 -8.28 -5.04 7.03
N ILE A 167 -8.25 -5.62 5.83
CA ILE A 167 -9.23 -6.63 5.38
C ILE A 167 -8.52 -7.97 5.22
N GLU A 168 -9.01 -8.98 5.94
CA GLU A 168 -8.61 -10.37 5.75
C GLU A 168 -9.69 -11.09 4.94
N TYR A 169 -9.26 -11.89 3.98
CA TYR A 169 -10.18 -12.69 3.17
C TYR A 169 -9.60 -14.06 2.84
N THR A 170 -10.49 -15.01 2.54
CA THR A 170 -10.12 -16.36 2.09
C THR A 170 -10.57 -16.56 0.66
N PHE A 171 -9.71 -17.14 -0.15
CA PHE A 171 -9.99 -17.54 -1.53
C PHE A 171 -9.34 -18.88 -1.82
N ASN A 172 -10.12 -19.86 -2.33
CA ASN A 172 -9.67 -21.24 -2.59
C ASN A 172 -8.94 -21.88 -1.40
N GLY A 173 -9.42 -21.63 -0.17
CA GLY A 173 -8.85 -22.19 1.06
C GLY A 173 -7.60 -21.48 1.59
N ALA A 174 -7.00 -20.55 0.83
CA ALA A 174 -5.87 -19.74 1.26
C ALA A 174 -6.32 -18.40 1.85
N LYS A 175 -5.60 -17.94 2.89
CA LYS A 175 -5.85 -16.65 3.55
C LYS A 175 -4.97 -15.57 2.95
N TYR A 176 -5.56 -14.41 2.74
CA TYR A 176 -4.90 -13.22 2.21
C TYR A 176 -5.27 -11.99 3.02
N GLN A 177 -4.44 -10.97 2.91
CA GLN A 177 -4.65 -9.70 3.59
C GLN A 177 -4.40 -8.54 2.65
N VAL A 178 -5.26 -7.52 2.73
CA VAL A 178 -5.11 -6.25 2.03
C VAL A 178 -5.35 -5.10 2.98
N VAL A 179 -4.74 -3.97 2.68
CA VAL A 179 -4.99 -2.69 3.35
C VAL A 179 -5.66 -1.76 2.35
N VAL A 180 -6.74 -1.14 2.77
CA VAL A 180 -7.38 -0.04 2.04
C VAL A 180 -7.09 1.25 2.81
N ASP A 181 -6.40 2.18 2.16
CA ASP A 181 -6.21 3.53 2.69
C ASP A 181 -7.57 4.24 2.70
N ALA A 182 -8.06 4.59 3.90
CA ALA A 182 -9.35 5.22 4.06
C ALA A 182 -9.35 6.71 3.68
N SER A 183 -8.22 7.29 3.33
CA SER A 183 -8.10 8.66 2.85
C SER A 183 -8.06 8.78 1.32
N SER A 184 -7.35 7.88 0.64
CA SER A 184 -7.12 7.89 -0.81
C SER A 184 -7.90 6.82 -1.58
N SER A 185 -8.44 5.81 -0.91
CA SER A 185 -9.05 4.61 -1.52
C SER A 185 -8.04 3.70 -2.25
N GLU A 186 -6.74 3.89 -2.06
CA GLU A 186 -5.73 2.98 -2.61
C GLU A 186 -5.77 1.63 -1.88
N VAL A 187 -5.51 0.54 -2.63
CA VAL A 187 -5.50 -0.83 -2.08
C VAL A 187 -4.10 -1.39 -2.18
N PHE A 188 -3.56 -1.82 -1.05
CA PHE A 188 -2.23 -2.42 -0.93
C PHE A 188 -2.35 -3.89 -0.56
N ALA A 189 -1.63 -4.75 -1.28
CA ALA A 189 -1.55 -6.17 -1.00
C ALA A 189 -0.12 -6.67 -1.25
N SER A 190 0.43 -7.43 -0.29
CA SER A 190 1.73 -8.09 -0.48
C SER A 190 1.63 -9.32 -1.36
N SER A 191 0.52 -10.05 -1.23
CA SER A 191 0.21 -11.22 -2.03
C SER A 191 -1.29 -11.27 -2.31
N PHE A 192 -1.65 -11.77 -3.47
CA PHE A 192 -3.04 -11.97 -3.87
C PHE A 192 -3.15 -13.09 -4.91
N PRO A 193 -4.31 -13.73 -5.04
CA PRO A 193 -4.52 -14.73 -6.08
C PRO A 193 -4.40 -14.09 -7.46
N THR A 194 -3.49 -14.62 -8.28
CA THR A 194 -3.28 -14.18 -9.66
C THR A 194 -3.91 -15.14 -10.64
N ARG A 195 -4.18 -14.67 -11.87
CA ARG A 195 -4.57 -15.56 -12.95
C ARG A 195 -3.42 -16.49 -13.29
N SER A 196 -3.74 -17.77 -13.50
CA SER A 196 -2.75 -18.77 -13.91
C SER A 196 -2.27 -18.48 -15.36
N SER A 197 -0.98 -18.29 -15.53
CA SER A 197 -0.36 -18.18 -16.85
C SER A 197 -0.10 -19.55 -17.51
N ALA A 198 -0.33 -20.66 -16.78
CA ALA A 198 0.03 -22.01 -17.21
C ALA A 198 -0.59 -22.37 -18.56
N ALA A 199 -1.87 -22.02 -18.80
CA ALA A 199 -2.53 -22.33 -20.06
C ALA A 199 -1.93 -21.56 -21.24
N TYR A 200 -1.51 -20.31 -21.04
CA TYR A 200 -0.80 -19.54 -22.10
C TYR A 200 0.58 -20.13 -22.38
N ILE A 201 1.31 -20.51 -21.34
CA ILE A 201 2.62 -21.16 -21.48
C ILE A 201 2.48 -22.47 -22.25
N MET A 202 1.46 -23.28 -21.95
CA MET A 202 1.19 -24.52 -22.68
C MET A 202 0.88 -24.28 -24.16
N VAL A 203 0.03 -23.30 -24.47
CA VAL A 203 -0.29 -22.95 -25.87
C VAL A 203 0.96 -22.47 -26.63
N ALA A 204 1.77 -21.62 -25.97
CA ALA A 204 3.02 -21.13 -26.53
C ALA A 204 4.04 -22.27 -26.78
N LEU A 205 4.16 -23.20 -25.84
CA LEU A 205 5.06 -24.36 -25.98
C LEU A 205 4.63 -25.28 -27.09
N VAL A 206 3.34 -25.62 -27.19
CA VAL A 206 2.79 -26.46 -28.26
C VAL A 206 2.97 -25.79 -29.61
N GLY A 207 2.67 -24.48 -29.70
CA GLY A 207 2.90 -23.72 -30.93
C GLY A 207 4.37 -23.69 -31.34
N PHE A 208 5.27 -23.49 -30.38
CA PHE A 208 6.71 -23.48 -30.63
C PHE A 208 7.22 -24.84 -31.20
N VAL A 209 6.80 -25.95 -30.58
CA VAL A 209 7.18 -27.30 -31.04
C VAL A 209 6.62 -27.58 -32.42
N ALA A 210 5.38 -27.17 -32.73
CA ALA A 210 4.79 -27.31 -34.05
C ALA A 210 5.60 -26.53 -35.10
N PHE A 211 5.96 -25.27 -34.85
CA PHE A 211 6.78 -24.46 -35.74
C PHE A 211 8.17 -25.04 -35.96
N LEU A 212 8.79 -25.61 -34.95
CA LEU A 212 10.08 -26.31 -35.14
C LEU A 212 9.94 -27.51 -36.08
N ALA A 213 8.91 -28.35 -35.92
CA ALA A 213 8.66 -29.48 -36.78
C ALA A 213 8.38 -29.05 -38.22
N GLU A 214 7.56 -28.00 -38.40
CA GLU A 214 7.26 -27.43 -39.73
C GLU A 214 8.50 -26.78 -40.37
N GLY A 215 9.38 -26.14 -39.60
CA GLY A 215 10.66 -25.62 -40.09
C GLY A 215 11.58 -26.73 -40.57
N PHE A 216 11.61 -27.87 -39.92
CA PHE A 216 12.32 -29.06 -40.38
C PHE A 216 11.71 -29.60 -41.66
N LEU A 217 10.38 -29.67 -41.76
CA LEU A 217 9.68 -30.12 -42.98
C LEU A 217 9.94 -29.20 -44.16
N ALA A 218 10.09 -27.89 -43.92
CA ALA A 218 10.34 -26.89 -44.96
C ALA A 218 11.68 -27.10 -45.70
N THR A 219 12.65 -27.76 -45.08
CA THR A 219 13.94 -28.09 -45.72
C THR A 219 13.78 -29.10 -46.88
N ALA A 220 12.73 -29.95 -46.81
CA ALA A 220 12.44 -30.94 -47.85
C ALA A 220 11.22 -30.54 -48.73
N PHE A 221 10.20 -29.92 -48.13
CA PHE A 221 8.93 -29.63 -48.79
C PHE A 221 8.45 -28.21 -48.44
N LEU A 222 8.98 -27.20 -49.13
CA LEU A 222 8.74 -25.79 -48.78
C LEU A 222 7.24 -25.39 -48.85
N VAL A 223 6.54 -25.70 -49.95
CA VAL A 223 5.15 -25.25 -50.13
C VAL A 223 4.19 -25.90 -49.13
N PRO A 224 4.18 -27.24 -48.94
CA PRO A 224 3.36 -27.84 -47.88
C PRO A 224 3.67 -27.32 -46.47
N ALA A 225 4.93 -27.08 -46.15
CA ALA A 225 5.33 -26.54 -44.85
C ALA A 225 4.76 -25.13 -44.60
N LEU A 226 4.80 -24.24 -45.59
CA LEU A 226 4.21 -22.90 -45.48
C LEU A 226 2.69 -22.95 -45.25
N VAL A 227 1.98 -23.87 -45.90
CA VAL A 227 0.54 -24.05 -45.69
C VAL A 227 0.27 -24.51 -44.26
N LEU A 228 1.05 -25.49 -43.73
CA LEU A 228 0.93 -25.95 -42.34
C LEU A 228 1.23 -24.83 -41.36
N MET A 229 2.28 -24.06 -41.55
CA MET A 229 2.60 -22.91 -40.70
C MET A 229 1.44 -21.90 -40.61
N ALA A 230 0.79 -21.59 -41.75
CA ALA A 230 -0.37 -20.71 -41.78
C ALA A 230 -1.55 -21.27 -40.95
N LEU A 231 -1.79 -22.59 -41.06
CA LEU A 231 -2.82 -23.26 -40.24
C LEU A 231 -2.49 -23.29 -38.77
N THR A 232 -1.22 -23.52 -38.42
CA THR A 232 -0.75 -23.49 -37.03
C THR A 232 -0.90 -22.09 -36.42
N VAL A 233 -0.55 -21.02 -37.16
CA VAL A 233 -0.79 -19.63 -36.70
C VAL A 233 -2.27 -19.41 -36.39
N ALA A 234 -3.15 -19.77 -37.31
CA ALA A 234 -4.59 -19.63 -37.13
C ALA A 234 -5.08 -20.45 -35.91
N GLY A 235 -4.64 -21.71 -35.79
CA GLY A 235 -4.99 -22.59 -34.68
C GLY A 235 -4.55 -22.04 -33.32
N VAL A 236 -3.29 -21.64 -33.17
CA VAL A 236 -2.73 -21.03 -31.97
C VAL A 236 -3.49 -19.75 -31.60
N PHE A 237 -3.82 -18.91 -32.59
CA PHE A 237 -4.59 -17.69 -32.37
C PHE A 237 -5.99 -17.99 -31.82
N PHE A 238 -6.74 -18.89 -32.41
CA PHE A 238 -8.07 -19.26 -31.91
C PHE A 238 -8.04 -19.94 -30.56
N ILE A 239 -7.07 -20.81 -30.30
CA ILE A 239 -6.90 -21.44 -28.99
C ILE A 239 -6.56 -20.37 -27.95
N SER A 240 -5.62 -19.45 -28.23
CA SER A 240 -5.27 -18.35 -27.33
C SER A 240 -6.46 -17.46 -27.02
N LEU A 241 -7.29 -17.11 -28.01
CA LEU A 241 -8.53 -16.36 -27.78
C LEU A 241 -9.51 -17.10 -26.87
N ASN A 242 -9.65 -18.41 -27.08
CA ASN A 242 -10.55 -19.23 -26.26
C ASN A 242 -10.05 -19.37 -24.83
N VAL A 243 -8.75 -19.54 -24.62
CA VAL A 243 -8.10 -19.52 -23.32
C VAL A 243 -8.31 -18.16 -22.64
N ALA A 244 -8.10 -17.04 -23.36
CA ALA A 244 -8.32 -15.69 -22.83
C ALA A 244 -9.77 -15.45 -22.37
N ARG A 245 -10.75 -16.00 -23.08
CA ARG A 245 -12.18 -15.86 -22.73
C ARG A 245 -12.60 -16.73 -21.53
N ARG A 246 -11.89 -17.85 -21.29
CA ARG A 246 -12.21 -18.77 -20.21
C ARG A 246 -11.51 -18.44 -18.89
N MET A 247 -10.42 -17.69 -18.95
CA MET A 247 -9.69 -17.19 -17.78
C MET A 247 -10.20 -15.84 -17.33
#